data_51e1ea999208069aebbf8a3f6f9864e9
#
_entry.id   51e1ea999208069aebbf8a3f6f9864e9
#
_cell.length_a   1.000
_cell.length_b   1.000
_cell.length_c   1.000
_cell.angle_alpha   90.00
_cell.angle_beta   90.00
_cell.angle_gamma   90.00
#
_symmetry.space_group_name_H-M   'P 1'
#
loop_
_entity.id
_entity.type
_entity.pdbx_description
1 polymer ?
#
loop_
_entity_poly.entity_id
_entity_poly.type
_entity_poly.pdbx_seq_one_letter_code
_entity_poly.pdbx_strand_id
1 'polypeptide(L)'
;MRVVVTGSTGAVGRRVCARLAATGHDVLGLDRRSSVPPAPGVEIRLVDLAVADLRNLLVEADTVVHLASGVTAADLGANTGHDRLAVMERLLAAAADVGVEHLVVRSSAMVYGAWPDNPVPLTEDAPVRPCPDFLFAVHRARLEEMATAWADGGGG
;
A
#
# COMPACT_ATOMS: atom_id res chain seq x y z
N MET A 1 -1.60 12.10 -14.95
CA MET A 1 -0.79 11.79 -13.78
C MET A 1 -0.12 10.44 -14.00
N ARG A 2 1.11 10.31 -13.54
CA ARG A 2 1.81 9.02 -13.48
C ARG A 2 1.57 8.36 -12.14
N VAL A 3 0.98 7.16 -12.14
CA VAL A 3 0.59 6.44 -10.92
C VAL A 3 1.34 5.13 -10.83
N VAL A 4 2.09 4.94 -9.75
CA VAL A 4 2.77 3.68 -9.46
C VAL A 4 1.92 2.85 -8.49
N VAL A 5 1.57 1.62 -8.87
CA VAL A 5 0.73 0.72 -8.08
C VAL A 5 1.53 -0.51 -7.66
N THR A 6 1.81 -0.66 -6.37
CA THR A 6 2.45 -1.89 -5.85
C THR A 6 1.41 -2.96 -5.55
N GLY A 7 1.76 -4.23 -5.72
CA GLY A 7 0.78 -5.32 -5.61
C GLY A 7 -0.22 -5.33 -6.77
N SER A 8 0.21 -4.85 -7.92
CA SER A 8 -0.58 -4.57 -9.11
C SER A 8 -1.26 -5.80 -9.73
N THR A 9 -0.70 -7.00 -9.54
CA THR A 9 -1.24 -8.25 -10.09
C THR A 9 -2.21 -8.97 -9.16
N GLY A 10 -2.34 -8.50 -7.91
CA GLY A 10 -3.32 -8.99 -6.95
C GLY A 10 -4.77 -8.66 -7.35
N ALA A 11 -5.75 -9.27 -6.67
CA ALA A 11 -7.17 -9.13 -7.01
C ALA A 11 -7.66 -7.66 -7.00
N VAL A 12 -7.19 -6.84 -6.04
CA VAL A 12 -7.50 -5.41 -5.97
C VAL A 12 -6.63 -4.63 -6.95
N GLY A 13 -5.30 -4.89 -6.94
CA GLY A 13 -4.33 -4.15 -7.76
C GLY A 13 -4.67 -4.15 -9.26
N ARG A 14 -5.04 -5.31 -9.81
CA ARG A 14 -5.44 -5.41 -11.23
C ARG A 14 -6.63 -4.51 -11.57
N ARG A 15 -7.63 -4.44 -10.70
CA ARG A 15 -8.81 -3.59 -10.91
C ARG A 15 -8.47 -2.12 -10.79
N VAL A 16 -7.62 -1.77 -9.82
CA VAL A 16 -7.13 -0.39 -9.66
C VAL A 16 -6.33 0.04 -10.88
N CYS A 17 -5.33 -0.75 -11.31
CA CYS A 17 -4.56 -0.45 -12.52
C CYS A 17 -5.43 -0.28 -13.76
N ALA A 18 -6.36 -1.22 -14.00
CA ALA A 18 -7.26 -1.15 -15.15
C ALA A 18 -8.16 0.10 -15.11
N ARG A 19 -8.66 0.47 -13.93
CA ARG A 19 -9.50 1.66 -13.79
C ARG A 19 -8.71 2.95 -14.01
N LEU A 20 -7.52 3.06 -13.43
CA LEU A 20 -6.66 4.22 -13.62
C LEU A 20 -6.26 4.40 -15.09
N ALA A 21 -5.85 3.33 -15.77
CA ALA A 21 -5.51 3.39 -17.18
C ALA A 21 -6.73 3.79 -18.05
N ALA A 22 -7.92 3.24 -17.76
CA ALA A 22 -9.15 3.59 -18.46
C ALA A 22 -9.59 5.05 -18.26
N THR A 23 -9.10 5.72 -17.21
CA THR A 23 -9.33 7.15 -16.95
C THR A 23 -8.19 8.04 -17.42
N GLY A 24 -7.24 7.50 -18.20
CA GLY A 24 -6.20 8.29 -18.89
C GLY A 24 -4.95 8.54 -18.04
N HIS A 25 -4.75 7.81 -16.93
CA HIS A 25 -3.50 7.88 -16.19
C HIS A 25 -2.42 7.00 -16.82
N ASP A 26 -1.15 7.42 -16.72
CA ASP A 26 0.01 6.58 -16.99
C ASP A 26 0.24 5.67 -15.79
N VAL A 27 0.12 4.34 -15.98
CA VAL A 27 0.10 3.37 -14.87
C VAL A 27 1.26 2.41 -14.95
N LEU A 28 2.14 2.47 -13.96
CA LEU A 28 3.19 1.49 -13.72
C LEU A 28 2.79 0.57 -12.55
N GLY A 29 2.54 -0.69 -12.84
CA GLY A 29 2.31 -1.72 -11.84
C GLY A 29 3.60 -2.40 -11.41
N LEU A 30 3.81 -2.54 -10.11
CA LEU A 30 4.93 -3.25 -9.50
C LEU A 30 4.42 -4.49 -8.75
N ASP A 31 4.98 -5.66 -9.03
CA ASP A 31 4.68 -6.88 -8.29
C ASP A 31 5.83 -7.88 -8.37
N ARG A 32 5.84 -8.90 -7.51
CA ARG A 32 6.84 -9.97 -7.56
C ARG A 32 6.54 -11.04 -8.61
N ARG A 33 5.28 -11.20 -8.98
CA ARG A 33 4.80 -12.23 -9.92
C ARG A 33 3.66 -11.67 -10.77
N SER A 34 3.52 -12.20 -11.97
CA SER A 34 2.33 -11.98 -12.79
C SER A 34 1.86 -13.33 -13.33
N SER A 35 0.61 -13.67 -13.06
CA SER A 35 -0.03 -14.88 -13.59
C SER A 35 -1.04 -14.57 -14.70
N VAL A 36 -1.27 -13.30 -14.99
CA VAL A 36 -2.24 -12.84 -16.00
C VAL A 36 -1.67 -11.66 -16.76
N PRO A 37 -2.06 -11.47 -18.04
CA PRO A 37 -1.68 -10.30 -18.80
C PRO A 37 -2.15 -9.00 -18.12
N PRO A 38 -1.39 -7.90 -18.25
CA PRO A 38 -1.83 -6.59 -17.78
C PRO A 38 -3.05 -6.11 -18.57
N ALA A 39 -3.83 -5.21 -17.96
CA ALA A 39 -4.87 -4.49 -18.69
C ALA A 39 -4.26 -3.56 -19.75
N PRO A 40 -4.99 -3.23 -20.83
CA PRO A 40 -4.53 -2.27 -21.81
C PRO A 40 -4.10 -0.94 -21.18
N GLY A 41 -2.95 -0.42 -21.59
CA GLY A 41 -2.40 0.83 -21.06
C GLY A 41 -1.73 0.73 -19.68
N VAL A 42 -1.52 -0.48 -19.18
CA VAL A 42 -0.81 -0.72 -17.91
C VAL A 42 0.54 -1.37 -18.20
N GLU A 43 1.62 -0.73 -17.79
CA GLU A 43 2.95 -1.33 -17.75
C GLU A 43 3.10 -2.12 -16.44
N ILE A 44 3.63 -3.36 -16.51
CA ILE A 44 3.95 -4.14 -15.31
C ILE A 44 5.44 -4.43 -15.27
N ARG A 45 6.08 -4.11 -14.13
CA ARG A 45 7.45 -4.54 -13.83
C ARG A 45 7.45 -5.54 -12.68
N LEU A 46 8.13 -6.66 -12.91
CA LEU A 46 8.27 -7.70 -11.88
C LEU A 46 9.50 -7.39 -11.04
N VAL A 47 9.25 -7.00 -9.80
CA VAL A 47 10.29 -6.57 -8.86
C VAL A 47 9.97 -7.03 -7.44
N ASP A 48 11.00 -7.27 -6.64
CA ASP A 48 10.86 -7.40 -5.19
C ASP A 48 11.17 -6.05 -4.52
N LEU A 49 10.15 -5.45 -3.92
CA LEU A 49 10.26 -4.13 -3.28
C LEU A 49 11.26 -4.10 -2.10
N ALA A 50 11.57 -5.27 -1.51
CA ALA A 50 12.53 -5.36 -0.42
C ALA A 50 13.97 -5.08 -0.87
N VAL A 51 14.29 -5.30 -2.14
CA VAL A 51 15.67 -5.19 -2.67
C VAL A 51 15.79 -4.27 -3.88
N ALA A 52 14.67 -3.92 -4.53
CA ALA A 52 14.69 -3.07 -5.73
C ALA A 52 15.17 -1.64 -5.42
N ASP A 53 15.68 -0.97 -6.45
CA ASP A 53 15.91 0.48 -6.43
C ASP A 53 14.57 1.22 -6.60
N LEU A 54 13.94 1.55 -5.48
CA LEU A 54 12.62 2.18 -5.46
C LEU A 54 12.66 3.60 -6.00
N ARG A 55 13.74 4.36 -5.83
CA ARG A 55 13.87 5.71 -6.39
C ARG A 55 13.74 5.69 -7.90
N ASN A 56 14.46 4.79 -8.56
CA ASN A 56 14.40 4.65 -10.01
C ASN A 56 13.01 4.20 -10.51
N LEU A 57 12.28 3.43 -9.71
CA LEU A 57 10.93 2.98 -10.05
C LEU A 57 9.86 4.06 -9.82
N LEU A 58 10.11 5.00 -8.90
CA LEU A 58 9.19 6.08 -8.54
C LEU A 58 9.50 7.41 -9.22
N VAL A 59 10.59 7.50 -9.97
CA VAL A 59 10.94 8.73 -10.70
C VAL A 59 9.77 9.19 -11.59
N GLU A 60 9.43 10.46 -11.54
CA GLU A 60 8.29 11.08 -12.24
C GLU A 60 6.90 10.56 -11.79
N ALA A 61 6.80 9.81 -10.71
CA ALA A 61 5.50 9.41 -10.18
C ALA A 61 4.85 10.57 -9.40
N ASP A 62 3.63 10.92 -9.78
CA ASP A 62 2.81 11.88 -9.01
C ASP A 62 2.17 11.20 -7.80
N THR A 63 1.80 9.93 -7.95
CA THR A 63 1.03 9.17 -6.95
C THR A 63 1.57 7.75 -6.79
N VAL A 64 1.66 7.29 -5.55
CA VAL A 64 1.91 5.88 -5.22
C VAL A 64 0.69 5.26 -4.56
N VAL A 65 0.21 4.13 -5.11
CA VAL A 65 -0.86 3.32 -4.53
C VAL A 65 -0.25 2.02 -3.99
N HIS A 66 -0.10 1.93 -2.67
CA HIS A 66 0.55 0.79 -2.02
C HIS A 66 -0.46 -0.29 -1.62
N LEU A 67 -0.55 -1.35 -2.45
CA LEU A 67 -1.42 -2.52 -2.24
C LEU A 67 -0.63 -3.82 -1.96
N ALA A 68 0.70 -3.78 -2.04
CA ALA A 68 1.59 -4.94 -1.91
C ALA A 68 1.60 -5.57 -0.50
N SER A 69 0.82 -5.04 0.42
CA SER A 69 0.69 -5.49 1.81
C SER A 69 -0.35 -6.62 1.99
N GLY A 70 -0.65 -7.36 0.92
CA GLY A 70 -1.62 -8.46 0.97
C GLY A 70 -1.20 -9.56 1.96
N VAL A 71 -2.06 -9.82 2.95
CA VAL A 71 -1.96 -11.00 3.82
C VAL A 71 -2.69 -12.12 3.12
N THR A 72 -2.02 -13.23 2.91
CA THR A 72 -2.66 -14.50 2.54
C THR A 72 -3.02 -15.26 3.82
N ALA A 73 -3.92 -16.23 3.73
CA ALA A 73 -4.23 -17.09 4.88
C ALA A 73 -2.98 -17.80 5.44
N ALA A 74 -1.98 -18.08 4.59
CA ALA A 74 -0.70 -18.63 5.00
C ALA A 74 0.17 -17.65 5.82
N ASP A 75 -0.05 -16.36 5.65
CA ASP A 75 0.70 -15.31 6.36
C ASP A 75 0.15 -15.00 7.76
N LEU A 76 -1.06 -15.48 8.09
CA LEU A 76 -1.70 -15.23 9.40
C LEU A 76 -0.94 -15.88 10.57
N GLY A 77 -0.11 -16.89 10.29
CA GLY A 77 0.74 -17.56 11.30
C GLY A 77 2.23 -17.28 11.18
N ALA A 78 2.67 -16.54 10.15
CA ALA A 78 4.08 -16.28 9.90
C ALA A 78 4.47 -14.86 10.35
N ASN A 79 5.66 -14.72 10.92
CA ASN A 79 6.22 -13.44 11.40
C ASN A 79 6.69 -12.55 10.22
N THR A 80 5.85 -12.42 9.19
CA THR A 80 6.14 -11.66 7.94
C THR A 80 5.83 -10.16 8.07
N GLY A 81 5.36 -9.72 9.22
CA GLY A 81 4.99 -8.33 9.45
C GLY A 81 6.17 -7.36 9.41
N HIS A 82 7.31 -7.74 9.97
CA HIS A 82 8.52 -6.89 9.98
C HIS A 82 9.02 -6.59 8.58
N ASP A 83 9.04 -7.57 7.68
CA ASP A 83 9.48 -7.36 6.30
C ASP A 83 8.60 -6.36 5.55
N ARG A 84 7.30 -6.33 5.88
CA ARG A 84 6.33 -5.42 5.24
C ARG A 84 6.45 -3.99 5.73
N LEU A 85 6.72 -3.78 7.00
CA LEU A 85 7.00 -2.45 7.56
C LEU A 85 8.30 -1.91 7.00
N ALA A 86 9.35 -2.72 6.92
CA ALA A 86 10.61 -2.34 6.29
C ALA A 86 10.45 -1.97 4.79
N VAL A 87 9.60 -2.70 4.06
CA VAL A 87 9.25 -2.33 2.67
C VAL A 87 8.54 -0.99 2.62
N MET A 88 7.61 -0.74 3.55
CA MET A 88 6.91 0.55 3.64
C MET A 88 7.88 1.69 3.95
N GLU A 89 8.78 1.54 4.92
CA GLU A 89 9.81 2.53 5.24
C GLU A 89 10.66 2.90 4.02
N ARG A 90 11.14 1.90 3.29
CA ARG A 90 11.90 2.10 2.05
C ARG A 90 11.08 2.82 0.97
N LEU A 91 9.80 2.46 0.83
CA LEU A 91 8.89 3.07 -0.13
C LEU A 91 8.66 4.55 0.18
N LEU A 92 8.39 4.88 1.45
CA LEU A 92 8.17 6.25 1.90
C LEU A 92 9.42 7.11 1.74
N ALA A 93 10.60 6.58 2.10
CA ALA A 93 11.86 7.27 1.90
C ALA A 93 12.12 7.56 0.41
N ALA A 94 11.93 6.56 -0.45
CA ALA A 94 12.11 6.73 -1.89
C ALA A 94 11.08 7.72 -2.49
N ALA A 95 9.82 7.68 -2.03
CA ALA A 95 8.77 8.59 -2.47
C ALA A 95 9.09 10.04 -2.11
N ALA A 96 9.55 10.29 -0.88
CA ALA A 96 9.99 11.62 -0.43
C ALA A 96 11.20 12.12 -1.25
N ASP A 97 12.18 11.25 -1.49
CA ASP A 97 13.41 11.60 -2.24
C ASP A 97 13.15 12.03 -3.69
N VAL A 98 12.08 11.51 -4.32
CA VAL A 98 11.75 11.83 -5.72
C VAL A 98 10.56 12.78 -5.86
N GLY A 99 9.98 13.26 -4.74
CA GLY A 99 8.91 14.25 -4.73
C GLY A 99 7.54 13.69 -5.12
N VAL A 100 7.19 12.47 -4.69
CA VAL A 100 5.83 11.94 -4.86
C VAL A 100 4.85 12.79 -4.03
N GLU A 101 3.81 13.31 -4.68
CA GLU A 101 2.85 14.21 -4.04
C GLU A 101 1.76 13.47 -3.24
N HIS A 102 1.37 12.29 -3.72
CA HIS A 102 0.22 11.57 -3.18
C HIS A 102 0.54 10.12 -2.85
N LEU A 103 0.09 9.69 -1.67
CA LEU A 103 0.22 8.31 -1.22
C LEU A 103 -1.15 7.74 -0.86
N VAL A 104 -1.50 6.59 -1.43
CA VAL A 104 -2.69 5.82 -1.07
C VAL A 104 -2.26 4.48 -0.50
N VAL A 105 -2.65 4.19 0.73
CA VAL A 105 -2.33 2.93 1.42
C VAL A 105 -3.62 2.15 1.70
N ARG A 106 -3.61 0.85 1.41
CA ARG A 106 -4.74 0.00 1.77
C ARG A 106 -4.66 -0.40 3.23
N SER A 107 -5.62 0.04 4.03
CA SER A 107 -5.82 -0.39 5.40
C SER A 107 -6.93 -1.45 5.55
N SER A 108 -7.50 -1.55 6.73
CA SER A 108 -8.60 -2.45 7.08
C SER A 108 -9.39 -1.90 8.27
N ALA A 109 -10.70 -2.06 8.28
CA ALA A 109 -11.53 -1.72 9.44
C ALA A 109 -11.14 -2.45 10.74
N MET A 110 -10.34 -3.50 10.65
CA MET A 110 -9.79 -4.20 11.82
C MET A 110 -8.87 -3.34 12.69
N VAL A 111 -8.38 -2.19 12.16
CA VAL A 111 -7.57 -1.23 12.94
C VAL A 111 -8.35 -0.59 14.10
N TYR A 112 -9.66 -0.57 14.02
CA TYR A 112 -10.51 -0.07 15.11
C TYR A 112 -10.78 -1.12 16.20
N GLY A 113 -10.43 -2.39 15.97
CA GLY A 113 -10.74 -3.50 16.87
C GLY A 113 -12.25 -3.79 16.97
N ALA A 114 -12.60 -4.88 17.65
CA ALA A 114 -13.99 -5.27 17.92
C ALA A 114 -14.34 -5.00 19.39
N TRP A 115 -14.31 -3.74 19.79
CA TRP A 115 -14.55 -3.34 21.17
C TRP A 115 -16.02 -3.07 21.44
N PRO A 116 -16.55 -3.43 22.63
CA PRO A 116 -17.96 -3.21 22.97
C PRO A 116 -18.36 -1.74 23.02
N ASP A 117 -17.42 -0.84 23.20
CA ASP A 117 -17.57 0.62 23.30
C ASP A 117 -17.31 1.34 21.97
N ASN A 118 -17.13 0.62 20.88
CA ASN A 118 -17.02 1.24 19.57
C ASN A 118 -18.31 1.97 19.19
N PRO A 119 -18.22 3.16 18.59
CA PRO A 119 -19.40 3.90 18.14
C PRO A 119 -20.14 3.14 17.02
N VAL A 120 -21.47 3.37 16.95
CA VAL A 120 -22.32 2.82 15.87
C VAL A 120 -23.10 3.98 15.23
N PRO A 121 -22.86 4.28 13.94
CA PRO A 121 -21.92 3.63 13.03
C PRO A 121 -20.45 3.93 13.37
N LEU A 122 -19.56 3.01 13.01
CA LEU A 122 -18.11 3.25 13.08
C LEU A 122 -17.69 4.13 11.90
N THR A 123 -17.05 5.25 12.19
CA THR A 123 -16.56 6.21 11.20
C THR A 123 -15.03 6.33 11.27
N GLU A 124 -14.42 7.04 10.32
CA GLU A 124 -12.99 7.30 10.27
C GLU A 124 -12.46 8.15 11.43
N ASP A 125 -13.35 8.88 12.12
CA ASP A 125 -12.99 9.65 13.33
C ASP A 125 -12.82 8.77 14.58
N ALA A 126 -13.23 7.51 14.50
CA ALA A 126 -13.08 6.59 15.61
C ALA A 126 -11.58 6.34 15.90
N PRO A 127 -11.20 6.21 17.18
CA PRO A 127 -9.80 5.97 17.54
C PRO A 127 -9.31 4.62 17.02
N VAL A 128 -8.14 4.61 16.40
CA VAL A 128 -7.43 3.40 15.98
C VAL A 128 -6.99 2.63 17.22
N ARG A 129 -7.61 1.47 17.48
CA ARG A 129 -7.37 0.61 18.64
C ARG A 129 -7.36 -0.86 18.23
N PRO A 130 -6.35 -1.32 17.46
CA PRO A 130 -6.30 -2.72 17.02
C PRO A 130 -6.24 -3.67 18.21
N CYS A 131 -6.86 -4.84 18.09
CA CYS A 131 -6.70 -5.91 19.07
C CYS A 131 -5.22 -6.36 19.08
N PRO A 132 -4.52 -6.31 20.23
CA PRO A 132 -3.09 -6.63 20.30
C PRO A 132 -2.75 -8.06 19.88
N ASP A 133 -3.66 -8.99 20.12
CA ASP A 133 -3.50 -10.41 19.75
C ASP A 133 -3.72 -10.66 18.25
N PHE A 134 -4.20 -9.67 17.51
CA PHE A 134 -4.45 -9.77 16.09
C PHE A 134 -3.40 -8.99 15.29
N LEU A 135 -2.23 -9.59 15.11
CA LEU A 135 -1.06 -8.96 14.48
C LEU A 135 -1.36 -8.31 13.12
N PHE A 136 -2.29 -8.86 12.35
CA PHE A 136 -2.71 -8.23 11.10
C PHE A 136 -3.24 -6.80 11.32
N ALA A 137 -4.12 -6.61 12.31
CA ALA A 137 -4.69 -5.29 12.62
C ALA A 137 -3.61 -4.34 13.16
N VAL A 138 -2.73 -4.84 14.03
CA VAL A 138 -1.60 -4.08 14.58
C VAL A 138 -0.67 -3.59 13.45
N HIS A 139 -0.33 -4.46 12.50
CA HIS A 139 0.49 -4.07 11.34
C HIS A 139 -0.22 -3.06 10.43
N ARG A 140 -1.55 -3.15 10.26
CA ARG A 140 -2.30 -2.17 9.47
C ARG A 140 -2.32 -0.80 10.13
N ALA A 141 -2.56 -0.74 11.44
CA ALA A 141 -2.49 0.49 12.20
C ALA A 141 -1.10 1.13 12.08
N ARG A 142 -0.04 0.33 12.16
CA ARG A 142 1.32 0.85 11.98
C ARG A 142 1.58 1.40 10.59
N LEU A 143 1.06 0.78 9.53
CA LEU A 143 1.15 1.32 8.15
C LEU A 143 0.42 2.67 8.03
N GLU A 144 -0.74 2.84 8.67
CA GLU A 144 -1.45 4.13 8.71
C GLU A 144 -0.62 5.20 9.41
N GLU A 145 -0.07 4.90 10.61
CA GLU A 145 0.81 5.82 11.33
C GLU A 145 1.99 6.27 10.48
N MET A 146 2.64 5.35 9.77
CA MET A 146 3.78 5.66 8.91
C MET A 146 3.36 6.55 7.73
N ALA A 147 2.21 6.27 7.11
CA ALA A 147 1.69 7.06 5.99
C ALA A 147 1.31 8.48 6.45
N THR A 148 0.67 8.61 7.61
CA THR A 148 0.31 9.91 8.22
C THR A 148 1.56 10.72 8.56
N ALA A 149 2.53 10.10 9.22
CA ALA A 149 3.79 10.78 9.57
C ALA A 149 4.56 11.25 8.33
N TRP A 150 4.52 10.49 7.23
CA TRP A 150 5.12 10.89 5.95
C TRP A 150 4.40 12.12 5.38
N ALA A 151 3.08 12.14 5.37
CA ALA A 151 2.28 13.27 4.88
C ALA A 151 2.51 14.54 5.72
N ASP A 152 2.54 14.41 7.05
CA ASP A 152 2.78 15.54 7.99
C ASP A 152 4.23 16.08 7.90
N GLY A 153 5.17 15.22 7.52
CA GLY A 153 6.58 15.59 7.31
C GLY A 153 6.85 16.33 6.00
N GLY A 154 5.83 16.64 5.22
CA GLY A 154 5.98 17.29 3.91
C GLY A 154 6.46 16.31 2.85
N GLY A 155 6.00 15.06 2.91
CA GLY A 155 6.31 13.99 1.97
C GLY A 155 5.74 14.27 0.58
N GLY A 156 6.19 15.30 -0.09
CA GLY A 156 5.79 15.70 -1.43
C GLY A 156 5.84 17.22 -1.55
#